data_b9b576f3c635391ed374de20864aae9e
#
_entry.id   b9b576f3c635391ed374de20864aae9e
#
_cell.length_a   1.000
_cell.length_b   1.000
_cell.length_c   1.000
_cell.angle_alpha   90.00
_cell.angle_beta   90.00
_cell.angle_gamma   90.00
#
_symmetry.space_group_name_H-M   'P 1'
#
loop_
_entity.id
_entity.type
_entity.pdbx_description
1 polymer ?
#
loop_
_entity_poly.entity_id
_entity_poly.type
_entity_poly.pdbx_seq_one_letter_code
_entity_poly.pdbx_strand_id
1 'polypeptide(L)'
;MNITIEHPTINDLYELEEICLLTSDSGKDGTHLYSDRRLIGQIYLTPYVLYDPTCCFVAKKDNKCIGYIVGCYDSREFYQYLNNEFLPIIRNKFTSAITENDKAVINMIQNGVEYEIYPQYLSHLHIDILPEGQGLGLGRKLIDTFTKNLKDHGYNSVHLGVSNTNKSAQGFYKKMGFSTLIEKPWGYVLKKDF
;
A
#
# COMPACT_ATOMS: atom_id res chain seq x y z
N MET A 1 -10.24 6.18 24.08
CA MET A 1 -9.32 6.16 22.92
C MET A 1 -10.17 6.43 21.69
N ASN A 2 -9.96 7.55 21.04
CA ASN A 2 -10.72 7.89 19.82
C ASN A 2 -9.84 7.57 18.61
N ILE A 3 -10.26 6.59 17.80
CA ILE A 3 -9.62 6.29 16.51
C ILE A 3 -10.58 6.78 15.43
N THR A 4 -10.10 7.70 14.58
CA THR A 4 -10.81 8.18 13.40
C THR A 4 -10.26 7.51 12.16
N ILE A 5 -11.10 7.38 11.12
CA ILE A 5 -10.69 6.98 9.76
C ILE A 5 -11.15 8.09 8.84
N GLU A 6 -10.22 8.68 8.11
CA GLU A 6 -10.47 9.82 7.23
C GLU A 6 -9.58 9.74 5.98
N HIS A 7 -9.83 10.58 4.99
CA HIS A 7 -8.93 10.68 3.83
C HIS A 7 -7.61 11.35 4.24
N PRO A 8 -6.46 10.85 3.76
CA PRO A 8 -5.18 11.48 4.03
C PRO A 8 -5.07 12.84 3.32
N THR A 9 -4.27 13.70 3.91
CA THR A 9 -3.84 14.98 3.33
C THR A 9 -2.35 14.96 3.03
N ILE A 10 -1.86 15.95 2.28
CA ILE A 10 -0.42 16.13 2.04
C ILE A 10 0.39 16.25 3.33
N ASN A 11 -0.22 16.77 4.42
CA ASN A 11 0.44 16.91 5.71
C ASN A 11 0.65 15.58 6.43
N ASP A 12 -0.09 14.56 6.07
CA ASP A 12 0.01 13.23 6.68
C ASP A 12 1.15 12.40 6.05
N LEU A 13 1.65 12.78 4.85
CA LEU A 13 2.59 11.96 4.07
C LEU A 13 3.83 11.53 4.85
N TYR A 14 4.41 12.41 5.65
CA TYR A 14 5.60 12.09 6.43
C TYR A 14 5.34 10.94 7.43
N GLU A 15 4.25 11.02 8.19
CA GLU A 15 3.89 9.96 9.14
C GLU A 15 3.50 8.66 8.42
N LEU A 16 2.84 8.76 7.27
CA LEU A 16 2.45 7.60 6.48
C LEU A 16 3.67 6.90 5.84
N GLU A 17 4.66 7.64 5.34
CA GLU A 17 5.93 7.10 4.85
C GLU A 17 6.69 6.37 5.97
N GLU A 18 6.68 6.92 7.20
CA GLU A 18 7.24 6.24 8.38
C GLU A 18 6.50 4.94 8.70
N ILE A 19 5.16 4.90 8.63
CA ILE A 19 4.39 3.67 8.81
C ILE A 19 4.77 2.64 7.75
N CYS A 20 4.86 3.06 6.48
CA CYS A 20 5.27 2.19 5.38
C CYS A 20 6.63 1.52 5.67
N LEU A 21 7.61 2.29 6.12
CA LEU A 21 8.94 1.79 6.49
C LEU A 21 8.88 0.84 7.70
N LEU A 22 8.17 1.25 8.77
CA LEU A 22 8.09 0.50 10.02
C LEU A 22 7.28 -0.80 9.90
N THR A 23 6.70 -1.08 8.75
CA THR A 23 5.94 -2.30 8.47
C THR A 23 6.48 -3.08 7.26
N SER A 24 7.52 -2.58 6.59
CA SER A 24 7.99 -3.10 5.30
C SER A 24 8.69 -4.46 5.38
N ASP A 25 9.13 -4.92 6.56
CA ASP A 25 9.66 -6.28 6.75
C ASP A 25 8.55 -7.26 7.13
N SER A 26 7.68 -7.56 6.17
CA SER A 26 6.56 -8.51 6.39
C SER A 26 5.69 -8.14 7.60
N GLY A 27 5.42 -6.84 7.78
CA GLY A 27 4.65 -6.29 8.89
C GLY A 27 5.48 -5.97 10.13
N LYS A 28 6.80 -6.07 10.06
CA LYS A 28 7.78 -5.71 11.09
C LYS A 28 8.59 -4.50 10.67
N ASP A 29 9.35 -3.94 11.62
CA ASP A 29 10.23 -2.82 11.38
C ASP A 29 11.27 -3.11 10.28
N GLY A 30 11.15 -2.39 9.16
CA GLY A 30 12.02 -2.48 7.99
C GLY A 30 13.13 -1.42 7.94
N THR A 31 13.38 -0.68 9.02
CA THR A 31 14.41 0.38 9.02
C THR A 31 15.81 -0.12 8.68
N HIS A 32 16.11 -1.38 8.97
CA HIS A 32 17.37 -2.02 8.64
C HIS A 32 17.52 -2.42 7.17
N LEU A 33 16.42 -2.40 6.41
CA LEU A 33 16.37 -2.82 5.00
C LEU A 33 16.72 -1.68 4.04
N TYR A 34 16.50 -0.43 4.45
CA TYR A 34 16.62 0.73 3.58
C TYR A 34 17.54 1.78 4.18
N SER A 35 18.42 2.37 3.37
CA SER A 35 19.31 3.46 3.78
C SER A 35 18.62 4.82 3.83
N ASP A 36 17.58 5.02 3.03
CA ASP A 36 16.74 6.21 3.06
C ASP A 36 15.34 5.83 3.59
N ARG A 37 14.93 6.48 4.67
CA ARG A 37 13.66 6.19 5.36
C ARG A 37 12.42 6.40 4.51
N ARG A 38 12.51 7.24 3.49
CA ARG A 38 11.39 7.59 2.62
C ARG A 38 11.29 6.72 1.37
N LEU A 39 12.36 5.96 1.06
CA LEU A 39 12.53 5.30 -0.23
C LEU A 39 11.37 4.33 -0.54
N ILE A 40 11.01 3.43 0.38
CA ILE A 40 9.96 2.42 0.14
C ILE A 40 8.58 3.08 -0.07
N GLY A 41 8.30 4.16 0.65
CA GLY A 41 7.06 4.92 0.54
C GLY A 41 6.86 5.54 -0.84
N GLN A 42 7.93 5.82 -1.60
CA GLN A 42 7.84 6.39 -2.94
C GLN A 42 7.22 5.43 -3.98
N ILE A 43 7.14 4.16 -3.68
CA ILE A 43 6.48 3.18 -4.56
C ILE A 43 5.13 2.75 -3.98
N TYR A 44 5.07 2.47 -2.67
CA TYR A 44 3.94 1.76 -2.07
C TYR A 44 2.96 2.65 -1.30
N LEU A 45 3.23 3.98 -1.21
CA LEU A 45 2.35 4.90 -0.47
C LEU A 45 2.17 6.25 -1.18
N THR A 46 3.24 7.03 -1.30
CA THR A 46 3.19 8.44 -1.74
C THR A 46 2.44 8.64 -3.05
N PRO A 47 2.69 7.83 -4.12
CA PRO A 47 2.01 8.02 -5.40
C PRO A 47 0.49 7.80 -5.30
N TYR A 48 0.00 6.94 -4.41
CA TYR A 48 -1.44 6.72 -4.23
C TYR A 48 -2.13 7.95 -3.65
N VAL A 49 -1.54 8.52 -2.60
CA VAL A 49 -2.09 9.71 -1.93
C VAL A 49 -2.06 10.92 -2.87
N LEU A 50 -1.03 11.04 -3.70
CA LEU A 50 -0.93 12.15 -4.65
C LEU A 50 -1.79 11.95 -5.90
N TYR A 51 -2.03 10.71 -6.32
CA TYR A 51 -2.86 10.39 -7.47
C TYR A 51 -4.33 10.64 -7.17
N ASP A 52 -4.85 9.98 -6.15
CA ASP A 52 -6.25 10.11 -5.75
C ASP A 52 -6.45 9.83 -4.25
N PRO A 53 -6.38 10.88 -3.41
CA PRO A 53 -6.58 10.71 -1.97
C PRO A 53 -7.99 10.21 -1.60
N THR A 54 -8.98 10.30 -2.50
CA THR A 54 -10.34 9.80 -2.23
C THR A 54 -10.41 8.28 -2.23
N CYS A 55 -9.42 7.60 -2.82
CA CYS A 55 -9.24 6.15 -2.77
C CYS A 55 -8.22 5.72 -1.68
N CYS A 56 -7.97 6.59 -0.69
CA CYS A 56 -7.04 6.34 0.40
C CYS A 56 -7.67 6.70 1.73
N PHE A 57 -7.31 5.97 2.80
CA PHE A 57 -7.79 6.24 4.17
C PHE A 57 -6.66 6.10 5.17
N VAL A 58 -6.62 7.02 6.13
CA VAL A 58 -5.70 7.00 7.27
C VAL A 58 -6.46 6.77 8.56
N ALA A 59 -5.92 5.94 9.42
CA ALA A 59 -6.42 5.77 10.78
C ALA A 59 -5.56 6.61 11.74
N LYS A 60 -6.19 7.52 12.45
CA LYS A 60 -5.54 8.39 13.44
C LYS A 60 -6.03 8.09 14.85
N LYS A 61 -5.09 8.02 15.79
CA LYS A 61 -5.34 7.94 17.23
C LYS A 61 -4.79 9.19 17.86
N ASP A 62 -5.67 9.97 18.50
CA ASP A 62 -5.30 11.23 19.13
C ASP A 62 -4.49 12.15 18.17
N ASN A 63 -4.97 12.28 16.93
CA ASN A 63 -4.40 13.02 15.80
C ASN A 63 -3.06 12.47 15.23
N LYS A 64 -2.57 11.32 15.69
CA LYS A 64 -1.36 10.68 15.16
C LYS A 64 -1.75 9.51 14.24
N CYS A 65 -1.12 9.42 13.08
CA CYS A 65 -1.33 8.31 12.15
C CYS A 65 -0.81 7.00 12.75
N ILE A 66 -1.64 5.95 12.76
CA ILE A 66 -1.29 4.61 13.27
C ILE A 66 -1.49 3.49 12.25
N GLY A 67 -1.99 3.81 11.09
CA GLY A 67 -2.18 2.88 9.98
C GLY A 67 -2.88 3.56 8.82
N TYR A 68 -2.84 2.90 7.68
CA TYR A 68 -3.49 3.38 6.47
C TYR A 68 -3.96 2.23 5.58
N ILE A 69 -4.82 2.53 4.65
CA ILE A 69 -5.10 1.77 3.45
C ILE A 69 -5.06 2.74 2.26
N VAL A 70 -4.25 2.42 1.27
CA VAL A 70 -4.15 3.18 0.02
C VAL A 70 -4.42 2.25 -1.15
N GLY A 71 -4.97 2.79 -2.22
CA GLY A 71 -5.23 2.02 -3.42
C GLY A 71 -5.68 2.89 -4.57
N CYS A 72 -6.16 2.26 -5.61
CA CYS A 72 -6.70 2.95 -6.78
C CYS A 72 -7.97 2.25 -7.27
N TYR A 73 -8.78 2.99 -8.00
CA TYR A 73 -9.96 2.45 -8.66
C TYR A 73 -9.58 1.58 -9.87
N ASP A 74 -8.64 2.06 -10.69
CA ASP A 74 -8.15 1.35 -11.88
C ASP A 74 -6.63 1.29 -11.92
N SER A 75 -6.09 0.08 -11.81
CA SER A 75 -4.63 -0.18 -11.82
C SER A 75 -3.96 0.30 -13.12
N ARG A 76 -4.66 0.27 -14.25
CA ARG A 76 -4.10 0.68 -15.55
C ARG A 76 -3.78 2.17 -15.52
N GLU A 77 -4.74 2.98 -15.08
CA GLU A 77 -4.61 4.44 -14.99
C GLU A 77 -3.58 4.83 -13.94
N PHE A 78 -3.63 4.16 -12.77
CA PHE A 78 -2.66 4.40 -11.71
C PHE A 78 -1.22 4.11 -12.14
N TYR A 79 -0.95 2.96 -12.78
CA TYR A 79 0.42 2.63 -13.21
C TYR A 79 0.89 3.49 -14.38
N GLN A 80 -0.01 3.98 -15.24
CA GLN A 80 0.32 5.01 -16.24
C GLN A 80 0.77 6.31 -15.56
N TYR A 81 0.01 6.80 -14.59
CA TYR A 81 0.41 7.96 -13.79
C TYR A 81 1.73 7.72 -13.06
N LEU A 82 1.86 6.59 -12.35
CA LEU A 82 3.08 6.24 -11.63
C LEU A 82 4.31 6.32 -12.53
N ASN A 83 4.30 5.61 -13.66
CA ASN A 83 5.45 5.47 -14.55
C ASN A 83 5.75 6.74 -15.38
N ASN A 84 4.73 7.46 -15.81
CA ASN A 84 4.89 8.55 -16.77
C ASN A 84 4.91 9.94 -16.13
N GLU A 85 4.35 10.09 -14.92
CA GLU A 85 4.23 11.39 -14.27
C GLU A 85 4.99 11.44 -12.95
N PHE A 86 4.74 10.51 -12.02
CA PHE A 86 5.30 10.56 -10.67
C PHE A 86 6.80 10.17 -10.63
N LEU A 87 7.16 8.99 -11.15
CA LEU A 87 8.55 8.51 -11.06
C LEU A 87 9.56 9.44 -11.75
N PRO A 88 9.29 10.04 -12.93
CA PRO A 88 10.20 10.99 -13.54
C PRO A 88 10.58 12.18 -12.65
N ILE A 89 9.65 12.65 -11.78
CA ILE A 89 9.89 13.77 -10.89
C ILE A 89 10.90 13.43 -9.78
N ILE A 90 10.89 12.17 -9.32
CA ILE A 90 11.71 11.74 -8.17
C ILE A 90 13.02 11.05 -8.57
N ARG A 91 13.24 10.69 -9.86
CA ARG A 91 14.42 9.95 -10.33
C ARG A 91 15.74 10.55 -9.85
N ASN A 92 15.89 11.86 -9.91
CA ASN A 92 17.11 12.54 -9.52
C ASN A 92 17.34 12.59 -7.99
N LYS A 93 16.32 12.26 -7.19
CA LYS A 93 16.41 12.25 -5.72
C LYS A 93 16.93 10.92 -5.18
N PHE A 94 16.72 9.83 -5.90
CA PHE A 94 17.05 8.47 -5.47
C PHE A 94 17.98 7.81 -6.49
N THR A 95 19.29 8.05 -6.33
CA THR A 95 20.32 7.60 -7.28
C THR A 95 21.36 6.67 -6.67
N SER A 96 21.46 6.64 -5.32
CA SER A 96 22.47 5.86 -4.60
C SER A 96 21.83 4.76 -3.79
N ALA A 97 22.22 3.52 -4.03
CA ALA A 97 21.77 2.34 -3.31
C ALA A 97 22.88 1.82 -2.39
N ILE A 98 22.58 1.56 -1.13
CA ILE A 98 23.49 0.97 -0.14
C ILE A 98 23.11 -0.50 0.10
N THR A 99 21.80 -0.78 0.24
CA THR A 99 21.30 -2.13 0.49
C THR A 99 20.76 -2.78 -0.78
N GLU A 100 20.51 -4.09 -0.76
CA GLU A 100 19.85 -4.78 -1.88
C GLU A 100 18.40 -4.31 -2.06
N ASN A 101 17.72 -3.97 -0.96
CA ASN A 101 16.37 -3.42 -1.03
C ASN A 101 16.35 -2.01 -1.62
N ASP A 102 17.35 -1.17 -1.31
CA ASP A 102 17.51 0.12 -2.00
C ASP A 102 17.65 -0.09 -3.50
N LYS A 103 18.50 -1.03 -3.94
CA LYS A 103 18.71 -1.32 -5.37
C LYS A 103 17.40 -1.70 -6.05
N ALA A 104 16.59 -2.56 -5.41
CA ALA A 104 15.32 -2.99 -5.98
C ALA A 104 14.35 -1.81 -6.15
N VAL A 105 14.18 -0.97 -5.12
CA VAL A 105 13.27 0.18 -5.18
C VAL A 105 13.79 1.26 -6.13
N ILE A 106 15.09 1.57 -6.10
CA ILE A 106 15.70 2.53 -7.02
C ILE A 106 15.60 2.06 -8.46
N ASN A 107 15.75 0.76 -8.71
CA ASN A 107 15.52 0.20 -10.05
C ASN A 107 14.09 0.46 -10.55
N MET A 108 13.08 0.28 -9.70
CA MET A 108 11.69 0.63 -10.04
C MET A 108 11.54 2.13 -10.36
N ILE A 109 12.18 3.00 -9.56
CA ILE A 109 12.14 4.45 -9.78
C ILE A 109 12.79 4.83 -11.11
N GLN A 110 13.94 4.24 -11.44
CA GLN A 110 14.72 4.58 -12.63
C GLN A 110 14.13 4.01 -13.92
N ASN A 111 13.63 2.77 -13.88
CA ASN A 111 13.21 2.02 -15.06
C ASN A 111 11.70 1.85 -15.19
N GLY A 112 10.94 2.28 -14.18
CA GLY A 112 9.49 2.07 -14.11
C GLY A 112 9.11 0.80 -13.34
N VAL A 113 7.88 0.78 -12.89
CA VAL A 113 7.27 -0.37 -12.20
C VAL A 113 6.62 -1.26 -13.25
N GLU A 114 7.05 -2.53 -13.30
CA GLU A 114 6.35 -3.56 -14.07
C GLU A 114 5.07 -3.96 -13.32
N TYR A 115 3.98 -4.11 -14.04
CA TYR A 115 2.70 -4.46 -13.46
C TYR A 115 1.90 -5.40 -14.37
N GLU A 116 1.04 -6.18 -13.74
CA GLU A 116 0.08 -7.04 -14.43
C GLU A 116 -1.33 -6.49 -14.23
N ILE A 117 -2.13 -6.53 -15.29
CA ILE A 117 -3.54 -6.15 -15.23
C ILE A 117 -4.39 -7.41 -15.08
N TYR A 118 -5.27 -7.37 -14.10
CA TYR A 118 -6.31 -8.37 -13.87
C TYR A 118 -7.66 -7.76 -14.24
N PRO A 119 -8.18 -7.99 -15.46
CA PRO A 119 -9.35 -7.24 -15.98
C PRO A 119 -10.61 -7.32 -15.14
N GLN A 120 -10.75 -8.41 -14.36
CA GLN A 120 -11.89 -8.61 -13.45
C GLN A 120 -11.66 -7.98 -12.07
N TYR A 121 -10.43 -7.55 -11.76
CA TYR A 121 -9.98 -7.02 -10.48
C TYR A 121 -9.12 -5.79 -10.71
N LEU A 122 -9.72 -4.74 -11.28
CA LEU A 122 -8.97 -3.53 -11.67
C LEU A 122 -8.46 -2.73 -10.47
N SER A 123 -9.22 -2.68 -9.38
CA SER A 123 -8.80 -1.98 -8.18
C SER A 123 -7.74 -2.77 -7.41
N HIS A 124 -6.76 -2.09 -6.83
CA HIS A 124 -5.81 -2.72 -5.91
C HIS A 124 -5.54 -1.87 -4.67
N LEU A 125 -4.94 -2.48 -3.67
CA LEU A 125 -4.67 -1.82 -2.39
C LEU A 125 -3.34 -2.23 -1.74
N HIS A 126 -2.85 -1.33 -0.86
CA HIS A 126 -1.89 -1.62 0.20
C HIS A 126 -2.46 -1.20 1.56
N ILE A 127 -2.15 -1.95 2.61
CA ILE A 127 -2.61 -1.66 3.97
C ILE A 127 -1.48 -1.96 4.96
N ASP A 128 -1.19 -0.99 5.80
CA ASP A 128 -0.18 -1.09 6.84
C ASP A 128 -0.69 -0.51 8.15
N ILE A 129 -0.40 -1.19 9.26
CA ILE A 129 -0.85 -0.82 10.59
C ILE A 129 0.28 -1.04 11.57
N LEU A 130 0.66 0.02 12.30
CA LEU A 130 1.65 -0.06 13.37
C LEU A 130 1.22 -1.06 14.45
N PRO A 131 2.19 -1.66 15.19
CA PRO A 131 1.89 -2.63 16.24
C PRO A 131 0.84 -2.13 17.26
N GLU A 132 0.85 -0.84 17.59
CA GLU A 132 -0.11 -0.21 18.51
C GLU A 132 -1.55 -0.14 17.99
N GLY A 133 -1.76 -0.28 16.68
CA GLY A 133 -3.06 -0.35 16.02
C GLY A 133 -3.55 -1.78 15.77
N GLN A 134 -2.68 -2.77 15.95
CA GLN A 134 -3.01 -4.17 15.71
C GLN A 134 -3.86 -4.74 16.86
N GLY A 135 -4.64 -5.78 16.57
CA GLY A 135 -5.53 -6.41 17.56
C GLY A 135 -6.78 -5.59 17.93
N LEU A 136 -6.90 -4.34 17.48
CA LEU A 136 -8.03 -3.45 17.77
C LEU A 136 -9.16 -3.51 16.72
N GLY A 137 -9.11 -4.46 15.81
CA GLY A 137 -10.07 -4.56 14.69
C GLY A 137 -9.87 -3.49 13.60
N LEU A 138 -8.79 -2.69 13.68
CA LEU A 138 -8.53 -1.58 12.76
C LEU A 138 -8.37 -2.03 11.32
N GLY A 139 -7.65 -3.15 11.09
CA GLY A 139 -7.49 -3.70 9.74
C GLY A 139 -8.82 -4.04 9.07
N ARG A 140 -9.77 -4.62 9.83
CA ARG A 140 -11.13 -4.85 9.32
C ARG A 140 -11.82 -3.54 8.97
N LYS A 141 -11.79 -2.57 9.86
CA LYS A 141 -12.43 -1.26 9.62
C LYS A 141 -11.88 -0.57 8.36
N LEU A 142 -10.56 -0.61 8.16
CA LEU A 142 -9.91 -0.03 6.97
C LEU A 142 -10.34 -0.77 5.69
N ILE A 143 -10.32 -2.11 5.68
CA ILE A 143 -10.80 -2.91 4.53
C ILE A 143 -12.27 -2.65 4.25
N ASP A 144 -13.13 -2.62 5.27
CA ASP A 144 -14.57 -2.40 5.10
C ASP A 144 -14.85 -0.98 4.57
N THR A 145 -14.12 0.05 5.08
CA THR A 145 -14.22 1.43 4.59
C THR A 145 -13.79 1.52 3.12
N PHE A 146 -12.65 0.93 2.78
CA PHE A 146 -12.11 0.94 1.42
C PHE A 146 -13.03 0.22 0.44
N THR A 147 -13.50 -1.00 0.77
CA THR A 147 -14.39 -1.76 -0.12
C THR A 147 -15.75 -1.09 -0.26
N LYS A 148 -16.26 -0.44 0.80
CA LYS A 148 -17.47 0.40 0.69
C LYS A 148 -17.24 1.56 -0.29
N ASN A 149 -16.13 2.27 -0.16
CA ASN A 149 -15.78 3.36 -1.07
C ASN A 149 -15.68 2.89 -2.53
N LEU A 150 -15.06 1.73 -2.78
CA LEU A 150 -15.03 1.13 -4.12
C LEU A 150 -16.45 0.87 -4.66
N LYS A 151 -17.34 0.28 -3.84
CA LYS A 151 -18.75 0.04 -4.23
C LYS A 151 -19.48 1.31 -4.58
N ASP A 152 -19.32 2.35 -3.76
CA ASP A 152 -19.97 3.64 -3.97
C ASP A 152 -19.53 4.29 -5.30
N HIS A 153 -18.35 3.91 -5.83
CA HIS A 153 -17.81 4.31 -7.13
C HIS A 153 -18.03 3.28 -8.26
N GLY A 154 -18.84 2.24 -8.03
CA GLY A 154 -19.23 1.28 -9.06
C GLY A 154 -18.26 0.10 -9.26
N TYR A 155 -17.28 -0.06 -8.40
CA TYR A 155 -16.37 -1.21 -8.41
C TYR A 155 -16.86 -2.30 -7.46
N ASN A 156 -16.70 -3.55 -7.82
CA ASN A 156 -17.24 -4.69 -7.07
C ASN A 156 -16.17 -5.72 -6.66
N SER A 157 -14.92 -5.38 -6.88
CA SER A 157 -13.80 -6.30 -6.61
C SER A 157 -12.50 -5.54 -6.38
N VAL A 158 -11.53 -6.19 -5.72
CA VAL A 158 -10.19 -5.66 -5.47
C VAL A 158 -9.17 -6.79 -5.44
N HIS A 159 -7.91 -6.49 -5.80
CA HIS A 159 -6.80 -7.40 -5.60
C HIS A 159 -5.68 -6.76 -4.78
N LEU A 160 -4.76 -7.60 -4.31
CA LEU A 160 -3.52 -7.17 -3.66
C LEU A 160 -2.44 -8.25 -3.82
N GLY A 161 -1.18 -7.84 -3.68
CA GLY A 161 -0.05 -8.76 -3.56
C GLY A 161 0.32 -9.01 -2.09
N VAL A 162 0.68 -10.26 -1.75
CA VAL A 162 1.22 -10.60 -0.43
C VAL A 162 2.38 -11.58 -0.54
N SER A 163 3.50 -11.28 0.15
CA SER A 163 4.66 -12.15 0.17
C SER A 163 4.34 -13.55 0.73
N ASN A 164 5.00 -14.58 0.17
CA ASN A 164 4.91 -15.94 0.69
C ASN A 164 5.50 -16.10 2.10
N THR A 165 6.34 -15.17 2.55
CA THR A 165 6.91 -15.13 3.91
C THR A 165 5.99 -14.45 4.92
N ASN A 166 5.08 -13.56 4.49
CA ASN A 166 4.17 -12.83 5.38
C ASN A 166 2.93 -13.66 5.76
N LYS A 167 3.12 -14.70 6.58
CA LYS A 167 2.04 -15.62 7.02
C LYS A 167 0.96 -14.91 7.82
N SER A 168 1.33 -13.88 8.58
CA SER A 168 0.38 -13.07 9.36
C SER A 168 -0.62 -12.36 8.46
N ALA A 169 -0.13 -11.65 7.43
CA ALA A 169 -0.97 -10.95 6.47
C ALA A 169 -1.83 -11.92 5.65
N GLN A 170 -1.28 -13.07 5.22
CA GLN A 170 -2.06 -14.11 4.52
C GLN A 170 -3.25 -14.58 5.38
N GLY A 171 -3.01 -14.85 6.67
CA GLY A 171 -4.06 -15.23 7.62
C GLY A 171 -5.10 -14.14 7.85
N PHE A 172 -4.66 -12.88 7.91
CA PHE A 172 -5.54 -11.73 8.00
C PHE A 172 -6.43 -11.58 6.77
N TYR A 173 -5.86 -11.58 5.56
CA TYR A 173 -6.64 -11.45 4.33
C TYR A 173 -7.64 -12.58 4.14
N LYS A 174 -7.26 -13.83 4.48
CA LYS A 174 -8.20 -14.96 4.47
C LYS A 174 -9.42 -14.71 5.38
N LYS A 175 -9.20 -14.19 6.61
CA LYS A 175 -10.27 -13.81 7.54
C LYS A 175 -11.11 -12.63 7.02
N MET A 176 -10.56 -11.81 6.13
CA MET A 176 -11.26 -10.70 5.49
C MET A 176 -12.00 -11.12 4.20
N GLY A 177 -12.00 -12.41 3.86
CA GLY A 177 -12.70 -12.96 2.71
C GLY A 177 -11.94 -12.87 1.40
N PHE A 178 -10.63 -12.61 1.43
CA PHE A 178 -9.79 -12.73 0.26
C PHE A 178 -9.47 -14.18 -0.05
N SER A 179 -9.35 -14.50 -1.33
CA SER A 179 -8.91 -15.80 -1.86
C SER A 179 -7.78 -15.62 -2.86
N THR A 180 -7.00 -16.67 -3.09
CA THR A 180 -5.91 -16.65 -4.05
C THR A 180 -6.46 -16.53 -5.48
N LEU A 181 -5.97 -15.54 -6.21
CA LEU A 181 -6.18 -15.38 -7.65
C LEU A 181 -5.08 -16.09 -8.42
N ILE A 182 -3.81 -15.79 -8.08
CA ILE A 182 -2.62 -16.35 -8.74
C ILE A 182 -1.52 -16.57 -7.71
N GLU A 183 -0.78 -17.68 -7.83
CA GLU A 183 0.49 -17.90 -7.14
C GLU A 183 1.64 -17.38 -7.98
N LYS A 184 2.60 -16.73 -7.33
CA LYS A 184 3.82 -16.16 -7.93
C LYS A 184 5.04 -16.64 -7.16
N PRO A 185 6.25 -16.62 -7.76
CA PRO A 185 7.47 -17.01 -7.06
C PRO A 185 7.73 -16.22 -5.77
N TRP A 186 7.29 -14.96 -5.73
CA TRP A 186 7.45 -14.07 -4.57
C TRP A 186 6.30 -14.15 -3.55
N GLY A 187 5.14 -14.76 -3.92
CA GLY A 187 3.97 -14.80 -3.03
C GLY A 187 2.67 -15.07 -3.76
N TYR A 188 1.62 -14.35 -3.36
CA TYR A 188 0.27 -14.55 -3.87
C TYR A 188 -0.34 -13.23 -4.32
N VAL A 189 -1.05 -13.25 -5.43
CA VAL A 189 -2.05 -12.23 -5.73
C VAL A 189 -3.37 -12.74 -5.15
N LEU A 190 -3.91 -11.97 -4.22
CA LEU A 190 -5.20 -12.25 -3.59
C LEU A 190 -6.27 -11.35 -4.19
N LYS A 191 -7.50 -11.84 -4.24
CA LYS A 191 -8.66 -11.12 -4.74
C LYS A 191 -9.83 -11.20 -3.76
N LYS A 192 -10.69 -10.19 -3.79
CA LYS A 192 -11.96 -10.18 -3.07
C LYS A 192 -13.04 -9.57 -3.95
N ASP A 193 -14.16 -10.28 -4.04
CA ASP A 193 -15.41 -9.79 -4.61
C ASP A 193 -16.32 -9.30 -3.47
N PHE A 194 -17.18 -8.28 -3.70
CA PHE A 194 -18.05 -7.70 -2.67
C PHE A 194 -19.28 -6.99 -3.23
#